data_0c14acb22a4672698186b5407ac5eb8f
#
_entry.id   0c14acb22a4672698186b5407ac5eb8f
#
_cell.length_a   1.000
_cell.length_b   1.000
_cell.length_c   1.000
_cell.angle_alpha   90.00
_cell.angle_beta   90.00
_cell.angle_gamma   90.00
#
_symmetry.space_group_name_H-M   'P 1'
#
loop_
_entity.id
_entity.type
_entity.pdbx_description
1 polymer ?
#
loop_
_entity_poly.entity_id
_entity_poly.type
_entity_poly.pdbx_seq_one_letter_code
_entity_poly.pdbx_strand_id
1 'polypeptide(L)'
;MAVLASPNVGIRWRTLLKNRSPRSDRFSMAKKVTGGCACGSIRYQLLDKPMFVHCCHCDDCQRLTGSAFVLNAIIETQAVKLLRGKPVAVPVPRENGPHDIYRCPGCQTALWSDYGRRPNLRFVRVGTLDEPSALKPDVHIYTQWKAKWLKLPKRTPSFRAYYNSSKLWPKASLKRRNVALGKTDS
;
A
#
# COMPACT_ATOMS: atom_id res chain seq x y z
N MET A 1 -1.72 52.21 4.94
CA MET A 1 -1.89 50.74 5.03
C MET A 1 -2.71 50.30 3.83
N ALA A 2 -2.05 49.75 2.82
CA ALA A 2 -2.69 49.29 1.58
C ALA A 2 -2.83 47.77 1.67
N VAL A 3 -4.06 47.25 1.66
CA VAL A 3 -4.37 45.81 1.60
C VAL A 3 -4.30 45.41 0.14
N LEU A 4 -3.31 44.57 -0.20
CA LEU A 4 -3.19 43.98 -1.53
C LEU A 4 -4.20 42.87 -1.66
N ALA A 5 -5.13 42.98 -2.60
CA ALA A 5 -6.08 41.95 -2.99
C ALA A 5 -5.39 40.85 -3.77
N SER A 6 -5.57 39.58 -3.34
CA SER A 6 -5.12 38.38 -4.05
C SER A 6 -6.01 38.13 -5.26
N PRO A 7 -5.43 37.68 -6.41
CA PRO A 7 -6.25 37.32 -7.58
C PRO A 7 -6.98 36.00 -7.35
N ASN A 8 -8.28 36.03 -7.59
CA ASN A 8 -9.21 34.91 -7.54
C ASN A 8 -8.91 33.95 -8.72
N VAL A 9 -8.24 32.83 -8.47
CA VAL A 9 -8.06 31.77 -9.46
C VAL A 9 -9.31 30.89 -9.44
N GLY A 10 -10.27 31.22 -10.26
CA GLY A 10 -11.47 30.43 -10.47
C GLY A 10 -11.17 29.11 -11.14
N ILE A 11 -11.08 28.02 -10.36
CA ILE A 11 -11.01 26.66 -10.90
C ILE A 11 -12.39 26.25 -11.40
N ARG A 12 -12.58 26.28 -12.72
CA ARG A 12 -13.78 25.77 -13.38
C ARG A 12 -13.79 24.25 -13.34
N TRP A 13 -14.51 23.65 -12.40
CA TRP A 13 -14.89 22.24 -12.43
C TRP A 13 -16.05 22.02 -13.41
N ARG A 14 -15.76 21.85 -14.68
CA ARG A 14 -16.79 21.37 -15.64
C ARG A 14 -16.19 20.28 -16.53
N THR A 15 -16.88 19.16 -16.49
CA THR A 15 -17.01 18.14 -17.53
C THR A 15 -15.83 17.22 -17.81
N LEU A 16 -15.68 16.13 -17.04
CA LEU A 16 -15.11 14.87 -17.51
C LEU A 16 -15.80 13.66 -16.85
N LEU A 17 -17.13 13.62 -16.90
CA LEU A 17 -17.88 12.36 -16.71
C LEU A 17 -18.32 11.89 -18.09
N LYS A 18 -17.45 11.23 -18.83
CA LYS A 18 -17.84 10.42 -20.00
C LYS A 18 -17.33 9.00 -19.82
N ASN A 19 -18.31 8.10 -19.68
CA ASN A 19 -18.28 6.66 -19.97
C ASN A 19 -16.98 5.90 -19.65
N ARG A 20 -16.89 5.33 -18.43
CA ARG A 20 -16.02 4.18 -18.17
C ARG A 20 -16.86 2.91 -18.13
N SER A 21 -16.85 2.18 -19.24
CA SER A 21 -17.23 0.76 -19.26
C SER A 21 -16.39 -0.04 -18.25
N PRO A 22 -16.92 -1.13 -17.65
CA PRO A 22 -16.17 -1.97 -16.73
C PRO A 22 -15.01 -2.63 -17.49
N ARG A 23 -13.78 -2.15 -17.28
CA ARG A 23 -12.57 -2.79 -17.81
C ARG A 23 -12.28 -4.04 -17.00
N SER A 24 -12.32 -5.17 -17.69
CA SER A 24 -11.89 -6.48 -17.25
C SER A 24 -10.53 -6.46 -16.53
N ASP A 25 -10.45 -7.18 -15.42
CA ASP A 25 -9.28 -7.42 -14.58
C ASP A 25 -8.15 -8.17 -15.34
N ARG A 26 -7.50 -7.54 -16.31
CA ARG A 26 -6.23 -8.01 -16.82
C ARG A 26 -5.12 -7.07 -16.35
N PHE A 27 -4.36 -7.52 -15.35
CA PHE A 27 -3.04 -6.98 -15.08
C PHE A 27 -2.17 -7.30 -16.30
N SER A 28 -2.20 -6.43 -17.28
CA SER A 28 -1.37 -6.56 -18.47
C SER A 28 0.08 -6.37 -18.04
N MET A 29 0.94 -7.37 -18.27
CA MET A 29 2.39 -7.36 -18.07
C MET A 29 3.11 -6.24 -18.85
N ALA A 30 2.40 -5.47 -19.66
CA ALA A 30 2.93 -4.38 -20.49
C ALA A 30 3.12 -3.04 -19.74
N LYS A 31 2.45 -2.79 -18.60
CA LYS A 31 2.58 -1.51 -17.88
C LYS A 31 3.45 -1.68 -16.63
N LYS A 32 4.64 -1.07 -16.65
CA LYS A 32 5.54 -1.02 -15.47
C LYS A 32 4.82 -0.34 -14.30
N VAL A 33 4.73 -1.01 -13.17
CA VAL A 33 4.18 -0.43 -11.93
C VAL A 33 5.32 0.27 -11.21
N THR A 34 5.29 1.59 -11.21
CA THR A 34 6.30 2.43 -10.56
C THR A 34 5.69 3.24 -9.43
N GLY A 35 6.55 3.76 -8.56
CA GLY A 35 6.16 4.58 -7.43
C GLY A 35 7.34 5.32 -6.84
N GLY A 36 7.09 6.09 -5.79
CA GLY A 36 8.14 6.85 -5.11
C GLY A 36 7.64 7.69 -3.96
N CYS A 37 8.51 8.50 -3.41
CA CYS A 37 8.20 9.44 -2.35
C CYS A 37 7.64 10.76 -2.90
N ALA A 38 6.99 11.54 -2.04
CA ALA A 38 6.35 12.80 -2.41
C ALA A 38 7.32 13.83 -3.03
N CYS A 39 8.58 13.90 -2.56
CA CYS A 39 9.59 14.82 -3.13
C CYS A 39 10.28 14.25 -4.38
N GLY A 40 9.99 13.02 -4.78
CA GLY A 40 10.55 12.37 -5.96
C GLY A 40 12.00 11.89 -5.83
N SER A 41 12.70 12.11 -4.70
CA SER A 41 14.10 11.67 -4.52
C SER A 41 14.26 10.16 -4.47
N ILE A 42 13.21 9.42 -4.08
CA ILE A 42 13.18 7.97 -4.13
C ILE A 42 12.17 7.53 -5.17
N ARG A 43 12.64 6.64 -6.05
CA ARG A 43 11.81 6.00 -7.08
C ARG A 43 12.05 4.49 -7.05
N TYR A 44 10.98 3.72 -7.24
CA TYR A 44 11.04 2.27 -7.31
C TYR A 44 10.08 1.71 -8.37
N GLN A 45 10.28 0.45 -8.71
CA GLN A 45 9.43 -0.32 -9.62
C GLN A 45 9.08 -1.66 -8.96
N LEU A 46 7.84 -2.08 -9.08
CA LEU A 46 7.44 -3.45 -8.80
C LEU A 46 7.69 -4.29 -10.05
N LEU A 47 8.51 -5.33 -9.91
CA LEU A 47 8.89 -6.22 -11.01
C LEU A 47 7.86 -7.34 -11.22
N ASP A 48 7.00 -7.57 -10.23
CA ASP A 48 5.96 -8.59 -10.27
C ASP A 48 4.67 -8.06 -9.63
N LYS A 49 3.56 -8.76 -9.86
CA LYS A 49 2.28 -8.50 -9.19
C LYS A 49 2.42 -8.81 -7.70
N PRO A 50 1.95 -7.94 -6.79
CA PRO A 50 1.87 -8.27 -5.38
C PRO A 50 1.09 -9.57 -5.14
N MET A 51 1.53 -10.35 -4.16
CA MET A 51 0.88 -11.60 -3.78
C MET A 51 -0.52 -11.37 -3.23
N PHE A 52 -0.68 -10.28 -2.46
CA PHE A 52 -1.95 -9.93 -1.83
C PHE A 52 -1.93 -8.47 -1.34
N VAL A 53 -3.10 -7.82 -1.32
CA VAL A 53 -3.24 -6.42 -0.89
C VAL A 53 -4.18 -6.32 0.31
N HIS A 54 -3.65 -5.89 1.45
CA HIS A 54 -4.43 -5.62 2.65
C HIS A 54 -4.88 -4.16 2.72
N CYS A 55 -6.13 -3.94 3.10
CA CYS A 55 -6.59 -2.67 3.67
C CYS A 55 -6.66 -2.84 5.19
N CYS A 56 -5.67 -2.29 5.90
CA CYS A 56 -5.55 -2.41 7.34
C CYS A 56 -6.16 -1.21 8.05
N HIS A 57 -7.08 -1.49 8.99
CA HIS A 57 -7.80 -0.48 9.77
C HIS A 57 -7.34 -0.40 11.24
N CYS A 58 -6.26 -1.11 11.65
CA CYS A 58 -5.81 -1.06 13.02
C CYS A 58 -5.38 0.36 13.41
N ASP A 59 -5.46 0.69 14.70
CA ASP A 59 -5.11 1.99 15.22
C ASP A 59 -3.63 2.35 15.02
N ASP A 60 -2.71 1.38 15.12
CA ASP A 60 -1.30 1.57 14.73
C ASP A 60 -1.16 2.11 13.31
N CYS A 61 -1.83 1.44 12.34
CA CYS A 61 -1.77 1.87 10.95
C CYS A 61 -2.36 3.25 10.75
N GLN A 62 -3.47 3.56 11.44
CA GLN A 62 -4.09 4.88 11.39
C GLN A 62 -3.14 5.95 11.95
N ARG A 63 -2.52 5.72 13.11
CA ARG A 63 -1.56 6.65 13.74
C ARG A 63 -0.30 6.84 12.90
N LEU A 64 0.28 5.76 12.38
CA LEU A 64 1.52 5.79 11.61
C LEU A 64 1.38 6.47 10.24
N THR A 65 0.16 6.60 9.73
CA THR A 65 -0.12 7.19 8.42
C THR A 65 -0.93 8.49 8.48
N GLY A 66 -1.56 8.80 9.63
CA GLY A 66 -2.52 9.91 9.75
C GLY A 66 -3.75 9.72 8.87
N SER A 67 -4.13 8.47 8.56
CA SER A 67 -5.24 8.12 7.66
C SER A 67 -6.16 7.09 8.31
N ALA A 68 -7.41 6.99 7.84
CA ALA A 68 -8.39 6.04 8.35
C ALA A 68 -8.04 4.56 8.10
N PHE A 69 -7.08 4.29 7.22
CA PHE A 69 -6.56 2.95 6.90
C PHE A 69 -5.27 3.07 6.08
N VAL A 70 -4.62 1.93 5.86
CA VAL A 70 -3.48 1.83 4.95
C VAL A 70 -3.64 0.66 4.00
N LEU A 71 -3.32 0.86 2.73
CA LEU A 71 -3.20 -0.22 1.75
C LEU A 71 -1.76 -0.72 1.71
N ASN A 72 -1.59 -2.01 1.98
CA ASN A 72 -0.31 -2.71 1.99
C ASN A 72 -0.29 -3.79 0.90
N ALA A 73 0.48 -3.59 -0.14
CA ALA A 73 0.75 -4.59 -1.15
C ALA A 73 1.91 -5.48 -0.70
N ILE A 74 1.65 -6.77 -0.49
CA ILE A 74 2.63 -7.74 -0.01
C ILE A 74 3.35 -8.33 -1.21
N ILE A 75 4.66 -8.19 -1.24
CA ILE A 75 5.50 -8.60 -2.36
C ILE A 75 6.88 -9.03 -1.84
N GLU A 76 7.60 -9.83 -2.62
CA GLU A 76 8.97 -10.21 -2.33
C GLU A 76 9.91 -8.98 -2.39
N THR A 77 10.89 -8.94 -1.51
CA THR A 77 11.86 -7.83 -1.46
C THR A 77 12.58 -7.65 -2.79
N GLN A 78 12.99 -8.74 -3.43
CA GLN A 78 13.68 -8.74 -4.71
C GLN A 78 12.82 -8.23 -5.88
N ALA A 79 11.49 -8.28 -5.72
CA ALA A 79 10.57 -7.74 -6.70
C ALA A 79 10.30 -6.24 -6.52
N VAL A 80 10.94 -5.59 -5.54
CA VAL A 80 10.92 -4.13 -5.37
C VAL A 80 12.27 -3.56 -5.81
N LYS A 81 12.36 -3.15 -7.06
CA LYS A 81 13.59 -2.57 -7.63
C LYS A 81 13.66 -1.08 -7.34
N LEU A 82 14.69 -0.64 -6.61
CA LEU A 82 15.01 0.78 -6.50
C LEU A 82 15.55 1.30 -7.83
N LEU A 83 14.98 2.40 -8.31
CA LEU A 83 15.40 3.11 -9.52
C LEU A 83 16.25 4.34 -9.19
N ARG A 84 15.96 4.98 -8.04
CA ARG A 84 16.67 6.16 -7.55
C ARG A 84 16.53 6.28 -6.04
N GLY A 85 17.56 6.83 -5.40
CA GLY A 85 17.61 7.11 -3.97
C GLY A 85 17.72 5.86 -3.09
N LYS A 86 17.84 6.07 -1.78
CA LYS A 86 17.95 5.01 -0.77
C LYS A 86 17.03 5.35 0.41
N PRO A 87 15.97 4.58 0.65
CA PRO A 87 15.16 4.78 1.85
C PRO A 87 15.88 4.33 3.11
N VAL A 88 15.54 4.92 4.23
CA VAL A 88 16.07 4.55 5.55
C VAL A 88 15.04 3.76 6.33
N ALA A 89 15.48 2.71 7.02
CA ALA A 89 14.65 1.96 7.95
C ALA A 89 14.51 2.75 9.26
N VAL A 90 13.27 3.00 9.65
CA VAL A 90 12.92 3.67 10.90
C VAL A 90 12.16 2.67 11.75
N PRO A 91 12.71 2.21 12.88
CA PRO A 91 12.02 1.29 13.76
C PRO A 91 10.81 1.96 14.41
N VAL A 92 9.71 1.21 14.47
CA VAL A 92 8.49 1.60 15.16
C VAL A 92 8.49 0.93 16.52
N PRO A 93 8.50 1.69 17.63
CA PRO A 93 8.35 1.13 18.97
C PRO A 93 6.98 0.43 19.11
N ARG A 94 7.00 -0.86 19.40
CA ARG A 94 5.77 -1.64 19.64
C ARG A 94 6.05 -2.94 20.39
N GLU A 95 5.06 -3.39 21.15
CA GLU A 95 5.17 -4.61 21.95
C GLU A 95 5.08 -5.90 21.12
N ASN A 96 4.34 -5.87 20.01
CA ASN A 96 4.02 -7.04 19.19
C ASN A 96 5.10 -7.38 18.14
N GLY A 97 6.38 -7.31 18.54
CA GLY A 97 7.52 -7.66 17.71
C GLY A 97 8.02 -6.52 16.79
N PRO A 98 9.18 -6.72 16.15
CA PRO A 98 9.85 -5.66 15.39
C PRO A 98 9.04 -5.23 14.17
N HIS A 99 9.04 -3.92 13.91
CA HIS A 99 8.43 -3.32 12.76
C HIS A 99 9.28 -2.14 12.29
N ASP A 100 9.81 -2.24 11.09
CA ASP A 100 10.57 -1.17 10.47
C ASP A 100 9.77 -0.55 9.32
N ILE A 101 9.72 0.78 9.27
CA ILE A 101 9.14 1.51 8.14
C ILE A 101 10.28 2.13 7.34
N TYR A 102 10.37 1.79 6.07
CA TYR A 102 11.32 2.39 5.15
C TYR A 102 10.77 3.72 4.63
N ARG A 103 11.48 4.80 4.97
CA ARG A 103 11.08 6.17 4.68
C ARG A 103 12.08 6.88 3.78
N CYS A 104 11.58 7.86 3.05
CA CYS A 104 12.44 8.83 2.40
C CYS A 104 13.13 9.70 3.45
N PRO A 105 14.47 9.84 3.46
CA PRO A 105 15.15 10.69 4.43
C PRO A 105 14.79 12.19 4.29
N GLY A 106 14.45 12.65 3.08
CA GLY A 106 14.12 14.05 2.83
C GLY A 106 12.69 14.41 3.21
N CYS A 107 11.67 13.71 2.68
CA CYS A 107 10.27 14.09 2.88
C CYS A 107 9.50 13.15 3.82
N GLN A 108 10.14 12.17 4.43
CA GLN A 108 9.58 11.23 5.39
C GLN A 108 8.42 10.36 4.86
N THR A 109 8.15 10.37 3.56
CA THR A 109 7.16 9.47 2.96
C THR A 109 7.48 8.02 3.32
N ALA A 110 6.53 7.32 3.91
CA ALA A 110 6.62 5.88 4.20
C ALA A 110 6.37 5.09 2.91
N LEU A 111 7.37 4.36 2.42
CA LEU A 111 7.32 3.62 1.15
C LEU A 111 6.84 2.18 1.35
N TRP A 112 7.43 1.49 2.31
CA TRP A 112 7.03 0.13 2.69
C TRP A 112 7.37 -0.17 4.13
N SER A 113 6.73 -1.20 4.67
CA SER A 113 7.03 -1.76 5.99
C SER A 113 7.66 -3.13 5.88
N ASP A 114 8.46 -3.46 6.89
CA ASP A 114 8.91 -4.79 7.21
C ASP A 114 8.39 -5.16 8.61
N TYR A 115 7.43 -6.07 8.66
CA TYR A 115 6.88 -6.59 9.91
C TYR A 115 7.61 -7.87 10.31
N GLY A 116 8.19 -7.90 11.51
CA GLY A 116 8.89 -9.07 12.05
C GLY A 116 10.28 -9.27 11.45
N ARG A 117 10.87 -8.22 10.83
CA ARG A 117 12.19 -8.27 10.17
C ARG A 117 12.32 -9.47 9.24
N ARG A 118 11.36 -9.60 8.34
CA ARG A 118 11.32 -10.63 7.30
C ARG A 118 12.03 -10.12 6.05
N PRO A 119 13.33 -10.41 5.86
CA PRO A 119 14.15 -9.74 4.84
C PRO A 119 13.64 -9.93 3.42
N ASN A 120 12.91 -11.03 3.19
CA ASN A 120 12.42 -11.41 1.86
C ASN A 120 11.02 -10.87 1.53
N LEU A 121 10.38 -10.12 2.45
CA LEU A 121 9.05 -9.56 2.23
C LEU A 121 9.03 -8.04 2.43
N ARG A 122 8.21 -7.36 1.61
CA ARG A 122 7.88 -5.94 1.77
C ARG A 122 6.37 -5.75 1.74
N PHE A 123 5.91 -4.80 2.53
CA PHE A 123 4.53 -4.33 2.58
C PHE A 123 4.52 -2.93 1.98
N VAL A 124 4.47 -2.87 0.64
CA VAL A 124 4.55 -1.61 -0.11
C VAL A 124 3.29 -0.79 0.09
N ARG A 125 3.43 0.50 0.41
CA ARG A 125 2.31 1.43 0.57
C ARG A 125 1.72 1.74 -0.80
N VAL A 126 0.52 1.27 -1.08
CA VAL A 126 -0.13 1.43 -2.39
C VAL A 126 -0.30 2.90 -2.77
N GLY A 127 -0.55 3.77 -1.78
CA GLY A 127 -0.64 5.22 -1.99
C GLY A 127 0.64 5.89 -2.50
N THR A 128 1.78 5.18 -2.51
CA THR A 128 3.05 5.68 -3.06
C THR A 128 3.32 5.24 -4.50
N LEU A 129 2.41 4.47 -5.10
CA LEU A 129 2.46 4.15 -6.53
C LEU A 129 2.04 5.36 -7.37
N ASP A 130 2.59 5.50 -8.56
CA ASP A 130 2.19 6.55 -9.52
C ASP A 130 0.74 6.41 -9.96
N GLU A 131 0.23 5.16 -9.96
CA GLU A 131 -1.16 4.80 -10.21
C GLU A 131 -1.71 3.98 -9.03
N PRO A 132 -2.09 4.59 -7.90
CA PRO A 132 -2.58 3.85 -6.73
C PRO A 132 -3.82 3.00 -7.02
N SER A 133 -4.66 3.44 -7.97
CA SER A 133 -5.87 2.72 -8.41
C SER A 133 -5.58 1.41 -9.17
N ALA A 134 -4.34 1.17 -9.57
CA ALA A 134 -3.93 -0.09 -10.21
C ALA A 134 -4.03 -1.30 -9.26
N LEU A 135 -3.99 -1.06 -7.94
CA LEU A 135 -4.11 -2.09 -6.91
C LEU A 135 -5.30 -1.78 -6.00
N LYS A 136 -6.28 -2.66 -6.01
CA LYS A 136 -7.41 -2.64 -5.06
C LYS A 136 -7.14 -3.59 -3.90
N PRO A 137 -7.76 -3.38 -2.72
CA PRO A 137 -7.62 -4.32 -1.61
C PRO A 137 -8.28 -5.66 -1.93
N ASP A 138 -7.59 -6.75 -1.61
CA ASP A 138 -8.14 -8.11 -1.63
C ASP A 138 -8.92 -8.40 -0.34
N VAL A 139 -8.60 -7.70 0.76
CA VAL A 139 -9.22 -7.89 2.08
C VAL A 139 -9.12 -6.65 2.95
N HIS A 140 -10.14 -6.44 3.78
CA HIS A 140 -10.11 -5.50 4.91
C HIS A 140 -9.83 -6.25 6.20
N ILE A 141 -8.82 -5.80 6.97
CA ILE A 141 -8.42 -6.42 8.24
C ILE A 141 -8.48 -5.42 9.39
N TYR A 142 -8.67 -5.96 10.62
CA TYR A 142 -8.79 -5.18 11.84
C TYR A 142 -9.93 -4.16 11.79
N THR A 143 -11.06 -4.55 11.19
CA THR A 143 -12.21 -3.66 10.98
C THR A 143 -12.93 -3.27 12.28
N GLN A 144 -12.58 -3.89 13.41
CA GLN A 144 -13.07 -3.48 14.73
C GLN A 144 -12.65 -2.05 15.12
N TRP A 145 -11.53 -1.55 14.57
CA TRP A 145 -11.06 -0.17 14.74
C TRP A 145 -11.36 0.74 13.54
N LYS A 146 -12.08 0.23 12.54
CA LYS A 146 -12.46 0.99 11.37
C LYS A 146 -13.24 2.26 11.77
N ALA A 147 -12.91 3.38 11.17
CA ALA A 147 -13.66 4.63 11.35
C ALA A 147 -15.15 4.41 11.07
N LYS A 148 -16.02 4.89 11.97
CA LYS A 148 -17.47 4.60 11.93
C LYS A 148 -18.16 5.05 10.66
N TRP A 149 -17.71 6.18 10.10
CA TRP A 149 -18.25 6.76 8.86
C TRP A 149 -17.85 5.99 7.59
N LEU A 150 -16.79 5.17 7.63
CA LEU A 150 -16.28 4.45 6.46
C LEU A 150 -17.16 3.23 6.15
N LYS A 151 -17.76 3.21 4.97
CA LYS A 151 -18.52 2.06 4.46
C LYS A 151 -17.59 1.17 3.64
N LEU A 152 -17.53 -0.12 3.97
CA LEU A 152 -16.71 -1.10 3.24
C LEU A 152 -17.47 -1.65 2.03
N PRO A 153 -16.77 -1.96 0.92
CA PRO A 153 -17.36 -2.62 -0.23
C PRO A 153 -17.91 -4.01 0.15
N LYS A 154 -19.15 -4.31 -0.21
CA LYS A 154 -19.80 -5.59 0.13
C LYS A 154 -19.09 -6.82 -0.45
N ARG A 155 -18.40 -6.67 -1.58
CA ARG A 155 -17.75 -7.79 -2.31
C ARG A 155 -16.31 -8.07 -1.86
N THR A 156 -15.71 -7.22 -1.04
CA THR A 156 -14.36 -7.44 -0.51
C THR A 156 -14.46 -8.09 0.88
N PRO A 157 -13.83 -9.25 1.11
CA PRO A 157 -13.79 -9.88 2.43
C PRO A 157 -13.33 -8.91 3.51
N SER A 158 -13.93 -9.00 4.70
CA SER A 158 -13.58 -8.15 5.84
C SER A 158 -13.57 -8.96 7.13
N PHE A 159 -12.56 -8.71 7.99
CA PHE A 159 -12.35 -9.42 9.24
C PHE A 159 -12.18 -8.43 10.40
N ARG A 160 -12.81 -8.70 11.52
CA ARG A 160 -12.71 -7.88 12.75
C ARG A 160 -11.27 -7.79 13.26
N ALA A 161 -10.51 -8.90 13.15
CA ALA A 161 -9.08 -8.98 13.47
C ALA A 161 -8.30 -9.44 12.24
N TYR A 162 -7.28 -10.29 12.44
CA TYR A 162 -6.58 -10.96 11.36
C TYR A 162 -7.31 -12.24 10.92
N TYR A 163 -6.92 -12.84 9.83
CA TYR A 163 -7.56 -14.02 9.23
C TYR A 163 -6.56 -15.13 8.92
N ASN A 164 -7.07 -16.32 8.61
CA ASN A 164 -6.24 -17.43 8.13
C ASN A 164 -5.93 -17.28 6.64
N SER A 165 -4.68 -16.97 6.32
CA SER A 165 -4.24 -16.73 4.93
C SER A 165 -4.40 -17.96 4.02
N SER A 166 -4.27 -19.18 4.55
CA SER A 166 -4.43 -20.41 3.75
C SER A 166 -5.85 -20.59 3.20
N LYS A 167 -6.85 -19.97 3.85
CA LYS A 167 -8.25 -20.02 3.42
C LYS A 167 -8.65 -18.91 2.45
N LEU A 168 -7.83 -17.88 2.30
CA LEU A 168 -8.20 -16.69 1.54
C LEU A 168 -7.28 -16.39 0.37
N TRP A 169 -5.97 -16.65 0.50
CA TRP A 169 -5.03 -16.30 -0.54
C TRP A 169 -5.08 -17.27 -1.72
N PRO A 170 -4.88 -16.79 -2.96
CA PRO A 170 -4.67 -17.66 -4.10
C PRO A 170 -3.52 -18.63 -3.85
N LYS A 171 -3.64 -19.88 -4.29
CA LYS A 171 -2.61 -20.92 -4.10
C LYS A 171 -1.23 -20.48 -4.60
N ALA A 172 -1.16 -19.83 -5.75
CA ALA A 172 0.10 -19.30 -6.30
C ALA A 172 0.73 -18.24 -5.38
N SER A 173 -0.07 -17.35 -4.79
CA SER A 173 0.40 -16.34 -3.83
C SER A 173 0.88 -16.97 -2.52
N LEU A 174 0.20 -18.01 -2.04
CA LEU A 174 0.63 -18.77 -0.86
C LEU A 174 1.98 -19.45 -1.09
N LYS A 175 2.16 -20.09 -2.25
CA LYS A 175 3.44 -20.72 -2.63
C LYS A 175 4.58 -19.69 -2.62
N ARG A 176 4.40 -18.56 -3.30
CA ARG A 176 5.38 -17.45 -3.31
C ARG A 176 5.72 -16.96 -1.89
N ARG A 177 4.69 -16.76 -1.06
CA ARG A 177 4.87 -16.35 0.34
C ARG A 177 5.64 -17.38 1.16
N ASN A 178 5.33 -18.67 1.01
CA ASN A 178 6.03 -19.74 1.73
C ASN A 178 7.51 -19.79 1.35
N VAL A 179 7.84 -19.72 0.06
CA VAL A 179 9.23 -19.62 -0.43
C VAL A 179 9.91 -18.38 0.18
N ALA A 180 9.30 -17.21 0.15
CA ALA A 180 9.87 -16.00 0.72
C ALA A 180 10.10 -16.08 2.25
N LEU A 181 9.32 -16.92 2.96
CA LEU A 181 9.46 -17.18 4.39
C LEU A 181 10.39 -18.37 4.72
N GLY A 182 11.02 -19.00 3.72
CA GLY A 182 11.85 -20.18 3.91
C GLY A 182 11.08 -21.42 4.40
N LYS A 183 9.76 -21.47 4.11
CA LYS A 183 8.93 -22.63 4.43
C LYS A 183 8.93 -23.56 3.25
N THR A 184 9.34 -24.82 3.46
CA THR A 184 9.14 -25.89 2.47
C THR A 184 7.66 -26.15 2.27
N ASP A 185 7.25 -26.40 1.03
CA ASP A 185 5.89 -26.88 0.74
C ASP A 185 5.74 -28.25 1.41
N SER A 186 4.99 -28.30 2.51
CA SER A 186 4.50 -29.55 3.13
C SER A 186 3.14 -29.90 2.55
#